data_761a77ea2439aa19fe06a5675c6ca67f
#
_entry.id   761a77ea2439aa19fe06a5675c6ca67f
#
_cell.length_a   1.000
_cell.length_b   1.000
_cell.length_c   1.000
_cell.angle_alpha   90.00
_cell.angle_beta   90.00
_cell.angle_gamma   90.00
#
_symmetry.space_group_name_H-M   'P 1'
#
loop_
_entity.id
_entity.type
_entity.pdbx_description
1 polymer ?
#
loop_
_entity_poly.entity_id
_entity_poly.type
_entity_poly.pdbx_seq_one_letter_code
_entity_poly.pdbx_strand_id
1 'polypeptide(L)'
;EALLLEANLIKKHKPRYNILLRDDKSFPYIYIGNKDKWPQLTKLRGKKSKSGYYFGPFASIGSANWTIKILQKIFLLRVCDDTVFKNRDRPCILYQIKRCSGPCVGHIGEKDYLSTVNNAIDFISGKSRRIQISLSKEMEKASKELDYEKAAIARDRIKALTQIQTSQKINQTNLSEADVISIYKETGKTCIQVFFFRSKQNWGNQAFYPKHDTDDKVEEILSSFLPQFYENKTIPSLIITNVETNEKKLLEKTFSLKENKQIAIKKAKAKNELSISKLAEKNAKQALKQKLIQSDTNNNLIDSLAAKFNLNSNLDLIEVYDNSHIQGTDSIGALICFGNEGFIKKRYRKFNIKNEKVKNDDYGMMKEVLFRRFSKAIKEKSG
;
A
#
# COMPACT_ATOMS: atom_id res chain seq x y z
N GLU A 1 1.68 -26.48 -8.08
CA GLU A 1 2.42 -25.79 -9.16
C GLU A 1 1.49 -25.32 -10.28
N ALA A 2 0.56 -26.14 -10.81
CA ALA A 2 -0.35 -25.78 -11.90
C ALA A 2 -1.19 -24.53 -11.59
N LEU A 3 -1.78 -24.43 -10.42
CA LEU A 3 -2.62 -23.28 -10.01
C LEU A 3 -1.83 -21.96 -9.94
N LEU A 4 -0.58 -22.00 -9.50
CA LEU A 4 0.29 -20.82 -9.49
C LEU A 4 0.75 -20.45 -10.90
N LEU A 5 1.02 -21.46 -11.76
CA LEU A 5 1.35 -21.25 -13.15
C LEU A 5 0.17 -20.63 -13.90
N GLU A 6 -1.04 -21.13 -13.69
CA GLU A 6 -2.27 -20.55 -14.25
C GLU A 6 -2.43 -19.09 -13.85
N ALA A 7 -2.32 -18.76 -12.54
CA ALA A 7 -2.40 -17.38 -12.06
C ALA A 7 -1.35 -16.46 -12.73
N ASN A 8 -0.13 -16.97 -12.92
CA ASN A 8 0.95 -16.25 -13.61
C ASN A 8 0.63 -16.02 -15.10
N LEU A 9 0.11 -17.04 -15.80
CA LEU A 9 -0.26 -16.94 -17.20
C LEU A 9 -1.44 -15.99 -17.41
N ILE A 10 -2.46 -16.04 -16.56
CA ILE A 10 -3.59 -15.09 -16.58
C ILE A 10 -3.08 -13.65 -16.44
N LYS A 11 -2.16 -13.38 -15.54
CA LYS A 11 -1.57 -12.04 -15.37
C LYS A 11 -0.73 -11.60 -16.58
N LYS A 12 0.04 -12.53 -17.15
CA LYS A 12 0.92 -12.25 -18.30
C LYS A 12 0.14 -11.98 -19.57
N HIS A 13 -0.80 -12.85 -19.90
CA HIS A 13 -1.52 -12.84 -21.16
C HIS A 13 -2.86 -12.10 -21.12
N LYS A 14 -3.43 -11.91 -19.90
CA LYS A 14 -4.71 -11.21 -19.67
C LYS A 14 -5.85 -11.68 -20.58
N PRO A 15 -6.11 -12.98 -20.62
CA PRO A 15 -7.12 -13.53 -21.50
C PRO A 15 -8.50 -12.94 -21.20
N ARG A 16 -9.33 -12.78 -22.23
CA ARG A 16 -10.58 -12.01 -22.18
C ARG A 16 -11.60 -12.59 -21.20
N TYR A 17 -11.69 -13.91 -21.13
CA TYR A 17 -12.71 -14.65 -20.38
C TYR A 17 -12.26 -15.14 -19.01
N ASN A 18 -11.05 -14.79 -18.55
CA ASN A 18 -10.58 -15.17 -17.22
C ASN A 18 -10.77 -14.04 -16.21
N ILE A 19 -11.07 -14.43 -14.96
CA ILE A 19 -11.13 -13.50 -13.84
C ILE A 19 -9.76 -12.86 -13.64
N LEU A 20 -9.69 -11.53 -13.70
CA LEU A 20 -8.43 -10.79 -13.70
C LEU A 20 -8.35 -9.80 -12.55
N LEU A 21 -7.31 -9.92 -11.70
CA LEU A 21 -6.94 -8.92 -10.72
C LEU A 21 -6.11 -7.81 -11.38
N ARG A 22 -6.68 -6.61 -11.54
CA ARG A 22 -6.02 -5.48 -12.21
C ARG A 22 -5.02 -4.73 -11.34
N ASP A 23 -5.26 -4.62 -10.04
CA ASP A 23 -4.43 -3.86 -9.09
C ASP A 23 -3.49 -4.79 -8.32
N ASP A 24 -2.34 -5.08 -8.92
CA ASP A 24 -1.29 -5.93 -8.34
C ASP A 24 -0.08 -5.14 -7.84
N LYS A 25 -0.32 -4.02 -7.17
CA LYS A 25 0.77 -3.28 -6.54
C LYS A 25 1.26 -4.01 -5.29
N SER A 26 2.58 -4.18 -5.19
CA SER A 26 3.19 -4.71 -3.97
C SER A 26 2.89 -3.79 -2.77
N PHE A 27 2.57 -4.41 -1.64
CA PHE A 27 2.35 -3.68 -0.40
C PHE A 27 3.64 -3.07 0.15
N PRO A 28 3.57 -1.92 0.81
CA PRO A 28 4.69 -1.37 1.55
C PRO A 28 4.94 -2.17 2.84
N TYR A 29 6.22 -2.29 3.19
CA TYR A 29 6.72 -2.82 4.45
C TYR A 29 7.55 -1.76 5.16
N ILE A 30 7.55 -1.79 6.48
CA ILE A 30 8.55 -1.09 7.29
C ILE A 30 9.71 -2.06 7.48
N TYR A 31 10.91 -1.62 7.20
CA TYR A 31 12.13 -2.40 7.30
C TYR A 31 13.09 -1.78 8.31
N ILE A 32 13.72 -2.64 9.11
CA ILE A 32 14.79 -2.30 10.06
C ILE A 32 15.93 -3.29 9.80
N GLY A 33 17.09 -2.79 9.41
CA GLY A 33 18.28 -3.61 9.19
C GLY A 33 18.78 -4.24 10.49
N ASN A 34 19.36 -5.45 10.44
CA ASN A 34 19.92 -6.13 11.62
C ASN A 34 21.46 -6.20 11.60
N LYS A 35 22.08 -5.76 10.52
CA LYS A 35 23.56 -5.80 10.36
C LYS A 35 24.23 -4.44 10.62
N ASP A 36 23.44 -3.37 10.68
CA ASP A 36 23.95 -2.03 10.81
C ASP A 36 24.15 -1.67 12.29
N LYS A 37 25.24 -0.96 12.62
CA LYS A 37 25.45 -0.39 13.96
C LYS A 37 24.34 0.60 14.33
N TRP A 38 23.82 1.31 13.32
CA TRP A 38 22.80 2.33 13.46
C TRP A 38 21.63 2.04 12.53
N PRO A 39 20.78 1.02 12.81
CA PRO A 39 19.69 0.67 11.91
C PRO A 39 18.75 1.85 11.67
N GLN A 40 18.42 2.09 10.41
CA GLN A 40 17.43 3.10 10.04
C GLN A 40 16.04 2.47 9.88
N LEU A 41 15.03 3.29 10.08
CA LEU A 41 13.64 2.93 9.81
C LEU A 41 13.29 3.33 8.38
N THR A 42 13.11 2.35 7.49
CA THR A 42 12.83 2.60 6.08
C THR A 42 11.52 1.95 5.62
N LYS A 43 11.00 2.47 4.53
CA LYS A 43 9.85 1.90 3.84
C LYS A 43 10.32 1.18 2.57
N LEU A 44 10.01 -0.10 2.46
CA LEU A 44 10.36 -0.91 1.29
C LEU A 44 9.08 -1.46 0.61
N ARG A 45 9.19 -1.71 -0.68
CA ARG A 45 8.19 -2.40 -1.50
C ARG A 45 8.86 -3.52 -2.29
N GLY A 46 8.10 -4.57 -2.61
CA GLY A 46 8.57 -5.68 -3.42
C GLY A 46 9.17 -6.82 -2.61
N LYS A 47 10.12 -7.55 -3.19
CA LYS A 47 10.71 -8.74 -2.58
C LYS A 47 11.54 -8.39 -1.34
N LYS A 48 11.47 -9.23 -0.31
CA LYS A 48 12.27 -9.15 0.91
C LYS A 48 13.69 -9.67 0.62
N SER A 49 14.54 -8.83 0.05
CA SER A 49 15.90 -9.23 -0.37
C SER A 49 16.98 -8.89 0.66
N LYS A 50 16.71 -7.97 1.59
CA LYS A 50 17.69 -7.51 2.59
C LYS A 50 17.54 -8.29 3.89
N SER A 51 18.67 -8.57 4.57
CA SER A 51 18.66 -9.17 5.90
C SER A 51 18.17 -8.15 6.94
N GLY A 52 17.15 -8.51 7.73
CA GLY A 52 16.56 -7.63 8.75
C GLY A 52 15.09 -7.93 9.03
N TYR A 53 14.47 -7.05 9.76
CA TYR A 53 13.09 -7.17 10.20
C TYR A 53 12.15 -6.46 9.22
N TYR A 54 11.12 -7.17 8.78
CA TYR A 54 10.07 -6.66 7.89
C TYR A 54 8.73 -6.70 8.60
N PHE A 55 8.12 -5.54 8.75
CA PHE A 55 6.80 -5.39 9.34
C PHE A 55 5.80 -4.97 8.27
N GLY A 56 4.73 -5.70 8.13
CA GLY A 56 3.72 -5.52 7.07
C GLY A 56 3.08 -6.86 6.68
N PRO A 57 2.31 -6.92 5.62
CA PRO A 57 2.04 -5.83 4.65
C PRO A 57 1.14 -4.71 5.20
N PHE A 58 1.47 -3.45 4.89
CA PHE A 58 0.56 -2.34 5.17
C PHE A 58 -0.40 -2.13 3.99
N ALA A 59 -1.66 -1.84 4.29
CA ALA A 59 -2.68 -1.65 3.25
C ALA A 59 -2.39 -0.48 2.31
N SER A 60 -1.73 0.57 2.80
CA SER A 60 -1.39 1.75 2.01
C SER A 60 -0.05 2.36 2.40
N ILE A 61 0.50 3.22 1.52
CA ILE A 61 1.69 4.03 1.85
C ILE A 61 1.38 4.98 3.03
N GLY A 62 0.17 5.51 3.08
CA GLY A 62 -0.27 6.40 4.15
C GLY A 62 -0.19 5.74 5.52
N SER A 63 -0.68 4.51 5.66
CA SER A 63 -0.62 3.75 6.91
C SER A 63 0.81 3.40 7.31
N ALA A 64 1.67 3.02 6.37
CA ALA A 64 3.09 2.79 6.65
C ALA A 64 3.80 4.07 7.12
N ASN A 65 3.59 5.20 6.43
CA ASN A 65 4.17 6.49 6.80
C ASN A 65 3.67 6.97 8.18
N TRP A 66 2.39 6.76 8.48
CA TRP A 66 1.82 7.10 9.78
C TRP A 66 2.48 6.29 10.90
N THR A 67 2.65 4.98 10.70
CA THR A 67 3.34 4.11 11.65
C THR A 67 4.79 4.54 11.85
N ILE A 68 5.52 4.87 10.77
CA ILE A 68 6.90 5.39 10.86
C ILE A 68 6.96 6.68 11.70
N LYS A 69 6.05 7.64 11.46
CA LYS A 69 5.99 8.89 12.25
C LYS A 69 5.75 8.64 13.74
N ILE A 70 4.94 7.64 14.07
CA ILE A 70 4.68 7.25 15.45
C ILE A 70 5.93 6.63 16.08
N LEU A 71 6.57 5.68 15.39
CA LEU A 71 7.79 5.06 15.88
C LEU A 71 8.91 6.07 16.09
N GLN A 72 9.05 7.05 15.20
CA GLN A 72 9.97 8.18 15.40
C GLN A 72 9.65 8.98 16.66
N LYS A 73 8.37 9.27 16.91
CA LYS A 73 7.95 10.05 18.07
C LYS A 73 8.20 9.31 19.39
N ILE A 74 8.03 7.98 19.40
CA ILE A 74 8.15 7.16 20.60
C ILE A 74 9.60 6.73 20.86
N PHE A 75 10.28 6.22 19.82
CA PHE A 75 11.59 5.57 19.92
C PHE A 75 12.75 6.41 19.38
N LEU A 76 12.50 7.60 18.85
CA LEU A 76 13.51 8.54 18.35
C LEU A 76 14.51 7.92 17.35
N LEU A 77 14.02 6.99 16.51
CA LEU A 77 14.84 6.30 15.53
C LEU A 77 15.19 7.19 14.34
N ARG A 78 16.40 7.00 13.79
CA ARG A 78 16.80 7.70 12.58
C ARG A 78 16.04 7.20 11.34
N VAL A 79 15.81 8.11 10.40
CA VAL A 79 15.21 7.83 9.08
C VAL A 79 16.05 8.34 7.92
N CYS A 80 17.15 9.03 8.22
CA CYS A 80 18.08 9.55 7.21
C CYS A 80 18.89 8.41 6.57
N ASP A 81 19.18 8.56 5.28
CA ASP A 81 20.02 7.64 4.53
C ASP A 81 21.46 7.63 5.04
N ASP A 82 22.19 6.53 4.78
CA ASP A 82 23.54 6.34 5.30
C ASP A 82 24.55 7.39 4.78
N THR A 83 24.38 7.88 3.56
CA THR A 83 25.16 8.98 3.01
C THR A 83 24.98 10.27 3.80
N VAL A 84 23.74 10.60 4.12
CA VAL A 84 23.42 11.77 4.96
C VAL A 84 23.88 11.57 6.40
N PHE A 85 23.77 10.36 6.92
CA PHE A 85 24.20 10.01 8.28
C PHE A 85 25.71 10.20 8.48
N LYS A 86 26.52 9.69 7.54
CA LYS A 86 27.98 9.71 7.62
C LYS A 86 28.58 11.11 7.46
N ASN A 87 27.91 11.98 6.71
CA ASN A 87 28.41 13.32 6.35
C ASN A 87 27.85 14.43 7.26
N ARG A 88 27.37 14.10 8.45
CA ARG A 88 26.80 15.11 9.36
C ARG A 88 27.75 15.50 10.47
N ASP A 89 28.00 16.80 10.57
CA ASP A 89 28.82 17.41 11.61
C ASP A 89 27.98 18.05 12.73
N ARG A 90 26.67 18.27 12.47
CA ARG A 90 25.73 18.90 13.43
C ARG A 90 24.37 18.19 13.42
N PRO A 91 23.63 18.20 14.55
CA PRO A 91 22.31 17.58 14.62
C PRO A 91 21.32 18.25 13.68
N CYS A 92 20.45 17.44 13.06
CA CYS A 92 19.42 17.91 12.16
C CYS A 92 18.17 18.37 12.91
N ILE A 93 17.24 18.97 12.17
CA ILE A 93 15.95 19.42 12.71
C ILE A 93 15.17 18.32 13.44
N LEU A 94 15.29 17.04 13.02
CA LEU A 94 14.62 15.94 13.70
C LEU A 94 15.13 15.70 15.11
N TYR A 95 16.40 15.97 15.39
CA TYR A 95 16.93 15.96 16.74
C TYR A 95 16.36 17.13 17.56
N GLN A 96 16.38 18.32 16.99
CA GLN A 96 15.88 19.54 17.67
C GLN A 96 14.40 19.42 18.05
N ILE A 97 13.56 18.84 17.16
CA ILE A 97 12.13 18.60 17.43
C ILE A 97 11.86 17.29 18.17
N LYS A 98 12.89 16.69 18.79
CA LYS A 98 12.81 15.46 19.61
C LYS A 98 12.14 14.28 18.86
N ARG A 99 12.52 14.07 17.59
CA ARG A 99 12.10 12.93 16.77
C ARG A 99 13.23 12.01 16.32
N CYS A 100 14.47 12.31 16.73
CA CYS A 100 15.64 11.49 16.50
C CYS A 100 16.57 11.65 17.70
N SER A 101 17.25 10.60 18.12
CA SER A 101 18.21 10.63 19.24
C SER A 101 19.58 11.18 18.85
N GLY A 102 19.81 11.56 17.59
CA GLY A 102 21.06 12.16 17.12
C GLY A 102 22.27 11.23 17.08
N PRO A 103 22.14 9.96 16.65
CA PRO A 103 23.28 9.02 16.62
C PRO A 103 24.38 9.45 15.65
N CYS A 104 24.07 10.26 14.63
CA CYS A 104 25.05 10.76 13.66
C CYS A 104 26.09 11.71 14.23
N VAL A 105 25.82 12.33 15.37
CA VAL A 105 26.70 13.29 16.05
C VAL A 105 27.04 12.85 17.48
N GLY A 106 26.82 11.57 17.79
CA GLY A 106 27.24 10.97 19.06
C GLY A 106 26.39 11.33 20.29
N HIS A 107 25.18 11.90 20.11
CA HIS A 107 24.29 12.21 21.23
C HIS A 107 23.69 10.98 21.93
N ILE A 108 23.80 9.80 21.33
CA ILE A 108 23.41 8.52 21.93
C ILE A 108 24.49 7.47 21.65
N GLY A 109 24.76 6.60 22.60
CA GLY A 109 25.67 5.47 22.44
C GLY A 109 25.05 4.34 21.58
N GLU A 110 25.90 3.51 20.94
CA GLU A 110 25.47 2.40 20.10
C GLU A 110 24.56 1.42 20.85
N LYS A 111 24.96 1.03 22.09
CA LYS A 111 24.19 0.09 22.92
C LYS A 111 22.78 0.61 23.24
N ASP A 112 22.69 1.90 23.61
CA ASP A 112 21.42 2.52 23.96
C ASP A 112 20.52 2.68 22.73
N TYR A 113 21.11 3.04 21.58
CA TYR A 113 20.38 3.11 20.32
C TYR A 113 19.82 1.75 19.91
N LEU A 114 20.62 0.68 19.97
CA LEU A 114 20.18 -0.68 19.66
C LEU A 114 19.09 -1.17 20.63
N SER A 115 19.18 -0.81 21.91
CA SER A 115 18.11 -1.08 22.88
C SER A 115 16.79 -0.41 22.46
N THR A 116 16.86 0.84 22.01
CA THR A 116 15.70 1.58 21.50
C THR A 116 15.13 0.94 20.22
N VAL A 117 15.99 0.46 19.31
CA VAL A 117 15.58 -0.29 18.11
C VAL A 117 14.84 -1.57 18.50
N ASN A 118 15.37 -2.34 19.46
CA ASN A 118 14.73 -3.58 19.94
C ASN A 118 13.36 -3.29 20.58
N ASN A 119 13.23 -2.22 21.34
CA ASN A 119 11.96 -1.78 21.90
C ASN A 119 10.94 -1.42 20.78
N ALA A 120 11.38 -0.80 19.69
CA ALA A 120 10.53 -0.52 18.55
C ALA A 120 10.09 -1.81 17.83
N ILE A 121 11.00 -2.77 17.67
CA ILE A 121 10.72 -4.10 17.11
C ILE A 121 9.68 -4.82 17.97
N ASP A 122 9.87 -4.86 19.28
CA ASP A 122 8.93 -5.47 20.22
C ASP A 122 7.55 -4.80 20.20
N PHE A 123 7.52 -3.48 20.07
CA PHE A 123 6.28 -2.73 19.95
C PHE A 123 5.49 -3.12 18.69
N ILE A 124 6.14 -3.09 17.51
CA ILE A 124 5.49 -3.45 16.24
C ILE A 124 5.08 -4.92 16.24
N SER A 125 5.84 -5.78 16.92
CA SER A 125 5.55 -7.19 17.10
C SER A 125 4.41 -7.49 18.10
N GLY A 126 3.77 -6.44 18.65
CA GLY A 126 2.60 -6.57 19.54
C GLY A 126 2.91 -6.70 21.03
N LYS A 127 4.17 -6.58 21.46
CA LYS A 127 4.58 -6.65 22.87
C LYS A 127 4.49 -5.29 23.59
N SER A 128 3.50 -4.48 23.23
CA SER A 128 3.35 -3.09 23.67
C SER A 128 3.21 -2.90 25.19
N ARG A 129 2.59 -3.88 25.89
CA ARG A 129 2.40 -3.82 27.35
C ARG A 129 3.72 -3.80 28.11
N ARG A 130 4.73 -4.58 27.65
CA ARG A 130 6.06 -4.61 28.28
C ARG A 130 6.75 -3.25 28.20
N ILE A 131 6.61 -2.58 27.06
CA ILE A 131 7.20 -1.26 26.82
C ILE A 131 6.53 -0.18 27.67
N GLN A 132 5.19 -0.23 27.81
CA GLN A 132 4.47 0.70 28.70
C GLN A 132 4.93 0.57 30.14
N ILE A 133 5.08 -0.65 30.66
CA ILE A 133 5.57 -0.91 32.02
C ILE A 133 7.00 -0.37 32.18
N SER A 134 7.88 -0.55 31.19
CA SER A 134 9.26 -0.02 31.24
C SER A 134 9.27 1.50 31.25
N LEU A 135 8.48 2.15 30.40
CA LEU A 135 8.36 3.62 30.35
C LEU A 135 7.72 4.21 31.62
N SER A 136 6.76 3.51 32.23
CA SER A 136 6.19 3.92 33.52
C SER A 136 7.25 3.92 34.65
N LYS A 137 8.07 2.87 34.68
CA LYS A 137 9.18 2.81 35.66
C LYS A 137 10.22 3.91 35.43
N GLU A 138 10.56 4.19 34.15
CA GLU A 138 11.47 5.28 33.77
C GLU A 138 10.90 6.64 34.20
N MET A 139 9.62 6.88 33.97
CA MET A 139 8.91 8.10 34.37
C MET A 139 8.93 8.28 35.90
N GLU A 140 8.60 7.21 36.65
CA GLU A 140 8.60 7.24 38.13
C GLU A 140 9.99 7.49 38.69
N LYS A 141 11.03 6.85 38.11
CA LYS A 141 12.42 7.05 38.53
C LYS A 141 12.85 8.49 38.27
N ALA A 142 12.63 9.02 37.07
CA ALA A 142 12.97 10.41 36.73
C ALA A 142 12.22 11.41 37.62
N SER A 143 10.95 11.14 37.97
CA SER A 143 10.18 11.97 38.90
C SER A 143 10.75 11.96 40.32
N LYS A 144 11.22 10.81 40.82
CA LYS A 144 11.89 10.71 42.15
C LYS A 144 13.22 11.43 42.19
N GLU A 145 13.94 11.43 41.05
CA GLU A 145 15.22 12.15 40.89
C GLU A 145 15.02 13.65 40.58
N LEU A 146 13.77 14.15 40.62
CA LEU A 146 13.36 15.52 40.29
C LEU A 146 13.72 15.97 38.86
N ASP A 147 14.02 15.01 37.94
CA ASP A 147 14.25 15.27 36.54
C ASP A 147 12.90 15.30 35.79
N TYR A 148 12.19 16.41 35.96
CA TYR A 148 10.84 16.59 35.42
C TYR A 148 10.81 16.60 33.87
N GLU A 149 11.92 16.98 33.21
CA GLU A 149 11.99 16.93 31.74
C GLU A 149 11.99 15.50 31.22
N LYS A 150 12.80 14.62 31.79
CA LYS A 150 12.81 13.20 31.45
C LYS A 150 11.48 12.54 31.80
N ALA A 151 10.89 12.85 32.95
CA ALA A 151 9.58 12.35 33.34
C ALA A 151 8.50 12.78 32.35
N ALA A 152 8.50 14.03 31.87
CA ALA A 152 7.58 14.53 30.87
C ALA A 152 7.73 13.82 29.50
N ILE A 153 8.98 13.57 29.09
CA ILE A 153 9.26 12.82 27.85
C ILE A 153 8.71 11.40 27.94
N ALA A 154 8.95 10.69 29.05
CA ALA A 154 8.42 9.33 29.26
C ALA A 154 6.89 9.33 29.29
N ARG A 155 6.24 10.28 29.96
CA ARG A 155 4.79 10.48 29.99
C ARG A 155 4.22 10.67 28.57
N ASP A 156 4.85 11.51 27.77
CA ASP A 156 4.35 11.81 26.41
C ASP A 156 4.52 10.61 25.45
N ARG A 157 5.56 9.80 25.65
CA ARG A 157 5.72 8.50 24.99
C ARG A 157 4.62 7.52 25.39
N ILE A 158 4.29 7.42 26.69
CA ILE A 158 3.18 6.58 27.18
C ILE A 158 1.85 7.05 26.59
N LYS A 159 1.58 8.36 26.55
CA LYS A 159 0.36 8.93 25.92
C LYS A 159 0.27 8.55 24.44
N ALA A 160 1.37 8.66 23.69
CA ALA A 160 1.41 8.28 22.29
C ALA A 160 1.13 6.77 22.08
N LEU A 161 1.72 5.91 22.92
CA LEU A 161 1.45 4.46 22.92
C LEU A 161 -0.03 4.16 23.24
N THR A 162 -0.59 4.83 24.25
CA THR A 162 -2.00 4.65 24.65
C THR A 162 -2.96 5.11 23.54
N GLN A 163 -2.67 6.22 22.87
CA GLN A 163 -3.47 6.72 21.75
C GLN A 163 -3.53 5.73 20.59
N ILE A 164 -2.41 5.07 20.29
CA ILE A 164 -2.36 3.99 19.27
C ILE A 164 -3.22 2.81 19.73
N GLN A 165 -3.08 2.39 20.97
CA GLN A 165 -3.85 1.27 21.53
C GLN A 165 -5.35 1.58 21.58
N THR A 166 -5.74 2.81 21.87
CA THR A 166 -7.16 3.22 21.92
C THR A 166 -7.79 3.24 20.54
N SER A 167 -7.07 3.73 19.52
CA SER A 167 -7.53 3.62 18.13
C SER A 167 -7.59 2.16 17.63
N GLN A 168 -6.83 1.26 18.24
CA GLN A 168 -6.81 -0.18 17.96
C GLN A 168 -7.78 -1.00 18.82
N LYS A 169 -8.20 -0.50 20.01
CA LYS A 169 -9.17 -1.20 20.89
C LYS A 169 -10.53 -1.46 20.23
N ILE A 170 -10.91 -0.66 19.25
CA ILE A 170 -12.12 -0.89 18.43
C ILE A 170 -11.98 -2.18 17.59
N ASN A 171 -10.77 -2.70 17.43
CA ASN A 171 -10.43 -3.85 16.59
C ASN A 171 -9.61 -4.94 17.33
N GLN A 172 -9.70 -5.05 18.65
CA GLN A 172 -9.03 -6.15 19.38
C GLN A 172 -9.67 -7.49 18.99
N THR A 173 -9.01 -8.19 18.09
CA THR A 173 -9.35 -9.53 17.67
C THR A 173 -8.30 -10.50 18.22
N ASN A 174 -8.71 -11.72 18.55
CA ASN A 174 -7.78 -12.80 18.90
C ASN A 174 -6.97 -13.32 17.69
N LEU A 175 -7.11 -12.67 16.53
CA LEU A 175 -6.43 -13.04 15.28
C LEU A 175 -4.99 -12.54 15.31
N SER A 176 -4.05 -13.42 15.56
CA SER A 176 -2.61 -13.09 15.64
C SER A 176 -2.01 -12.80 14.26
N GLU A 177 -2.31 -13.63 13.27
CA GLU A 177 -1.85 -13.51 11.88
C GLU A 177 -2.97 -14.02 10.95
N ALA A 178 -3.78 -13.12 10.41
CA ALA A 178 -4.88 -13.48 9.53
C ALA A 178 -5.17 -12.38 8.50
N ASP A 179 -5.72 -12.78 7.35
CA ASP A 179 -6.37 -11.87 6.41
C ASP A 179 -7.86 -12.19 6.39
N VAL A 180 -8.71 -11.18 6.59
CA VAL A 180 -10.17 -11.31 6.47
C VAL A 180 -10.58 -10.72 5.13
N ILE A 181 -11.11 -11.57 4.28
CA ILE A 181 -11.44 -11.28 2.89
C ILE A 181 -12.94 -11.42 2.70
N SER A 182 -13.60 -10.32 2.37
CA SER A 182 -15.03 -10.33 2.09
C SER A 182 -15.31 -9.82 0.69
N ILE A 183 -16.14 -10.54 -0.02
CA ILE A 183 -16.56 -10.27 -1.38
C ILE A 183 -18.01 -9.79 -1.40
N TYR A 184 -18.29 -8.78 -2.19
CA TYR A 184 -19.63 -8.26 -2.45
C TYR A 184 -19.81 -8.02 -3.95
N LYS A 185 -20.92 -8.53 -4.50
CA LYS A 185 -21.29 -8.40 -5.92
C LYS A 185 -22.63 -7.67 -6.05
N GLU A 186 -22.70 -6.68 -6.92
CA GLU A 186 -23.91 -5.92 -7.23
C GLU A 186 -23.84 -5.47 -8.70
N THR A 187 -24.96 -5.60 -9.43
CA THR A 187 -25.07 -5.17 -10.83
C THR A 187 -23.93 -5.68 -11.76
N GLY A 188 -23.56 -6.96 -11.62
CA GLY A 188 -22.50 -7.57 -12.44
C GLY A 188 -21.08 -7.08 -12.13
N LYS A 189 -20.89 -6.24 -11.12
CA LYS A 189 -19.55 -5.78 -10.67
C LYS A 189 -19.27 -6.27 -9.24
N THR A 190 -18.01 -6.46 -8.94
CA THR A 190 -17.58 -7.05 -7.66
C THR A 190 -16.52 -6.21 -6.99
N CYS A 191 -16.61 -6.11 -5.66
CA CYS A 191 -15.58 -5.58 -4.80
C CYS A 191 -15.17 -6.63 -3.78
N ILE A 192 -13.85 -6.85 -3.64
CA ILE A 192 -13.27 -7.70 -2.61
C ILE A 192 -12.52 -6.80 -1.63
N GLN A 193 -12.92 -6.84 -0.38
CA GLN A 193 -12.29 -6.08 0.70
C GLN A 193 -11.40 -7.01 1.51
N VAL A 194 -10.12 -6.65 1.68
CA VAL A 194 -9.15 -7.40 2.47
C VAL A 194 -8.74 -6.58 3.67
N PHE A 195 -8.88 -7.13 4.87
CA PHE A 195 -8.35 -6.59 6.12
C PHE A 195 -7.12 -7.41 6.54
N PHE A 196 -6.06 -6.72 6.94
CA PHE A 196 -4.79 -7.35 7.32
C PHE A 196 -4.64 -7.33 8.84
N PHE A 197 -4.61 -8.51 9.45
CA PHE A 197 -4.35 -8.66 10.88
C PHE A 197 -2.96 -9.27 11.09
N ARG A 198 -2.11 -8.55 11.84
CA ARG A 198 -0.77 -9.01 12.24
C ARG A 198 -0.55 -8.62 13.69
N SER A 199 0.03 -9.52 14.48
CA SER A 199 0.29 -9.30 15.91
C SER A 199 -0.95 -8.83 16.69
N LYS A 200 -2.13 -9.39 16.38
CA LYS A 200 -3.45 -9.03 16.95
C LYS A 200 -3.90 -7.60 16.64
N GLN A 201 -3.29 -6.93 15.69
CA GLN A 201 -3.60 -5.56 15.27
C GLN A 201 -4.09 -5.52 13.83
N ASN A 202 -5.04 -4.64 13.55
CA ASN A 202 -5.47 -4.35 12.19
C ASN A 202 -4.48 -3.38 11.53
N TRP A 203 -3.75 -3.85 10.52
CA TRP A 203 -2.76 -3.06 9.77
C TRP A 203 -3.35 -2.36 8.54
N GLY A 204 -4.66 -2.26 8.51
CA GLY A 204 -5.41 -1.59 7.48
C GLY A 204 -6.20 -2.53 6.59
N ASN A 205 -6.86 -1.95 5.61
CA ASN A 205 -7.68 -2.66 4.65
C ASN A 205 -7.53 -2.09 3.25
N GLN A 206 -7.86 -2.88 2.23
CA GLN A 206 -7.83 -2.46 0.84
C GLN A 206 -8.95 -3.12 0.04
N ALA A 207 -9.54 -2.33 -0.88
CA ALA A 207 -10.55 -2.79 -1.82
C ALA A 207 -9.91 -3.18 -3.14
N PHE A 208 -10.39 -4.27 -3.74
CA PHE A 208 -10.00 -4.78 -5.05
C PHE A 208 -11.24 -4.98 -5.91
N TYR A 209 -11.09 -4.74 -7.20
CA TYR A 209 -12.17 -4.81 -8.17
C TYR A 209 -11.74 -5.75 -9.31
N PRO A 210 -11.89 -7.08 -9.15
CA PRO A 210 -11.56 -8.03 -10.20
C PRO A 210 -12.47 -7.81 -11.42
N LYS A 211 -11.95 -8.04 -12.61
CA LYS A 211 -12.75 -8.16 -13.82
C LYS A 211 -13.20 -9.61 -13.94
N HIS A 212 -14.46 -9.80 -14.22
CA HIS A 212 -15.10 -11.10 -14.40
C HIS A 212 -16.34 -10.92 -15.27
N ASP A 213 -16.92 -12.01 -15.73
CA ASP A 213 -18.19 -11.97 -16.43
C ASP A 213 -19.36 -11.78 -15.46
N THR A 214 -20.47 -11.22 -15.95
CA THR A 214 -21.64 -10.91 -15.11
C THR A 214 -22.22 -12.13 -14.44
N ASP A 215 -22.10 -13.31 -15.04
CA ASP A 215 -22.70 -14.56 -14.60
C ASP A 215 -21.81 -15.37 -13.66
N ASP A 216 -20.52 -15.00 -13.50
CA ASP A 216 -19.60 -15.69 -12.62
C ASP A 216 -20.12 -15.70 -11.18
N LYS A 217 -20.05 -16.85 -10.51
CA LYS A 217 -20.45 -16.99 -9.11
C LYS A 217 -19.43 -16.36 -8.18
N VAL A 218 -19.91 -15.88 -7.05
CA VAL A 218 -19.07 -15.18 -6.03
C VAL A 218 -17.94 -16.09 -5.52
N GLU A 219 -18.23 -17.38 -5.37
CA GLU A 219 -17.27 -18.39 -4.93
C GLU A 219 -16.15 -18.62 -5.95
N GLU A 220 -16.48 -18.60 -7.25
CA GLU A 220 -15.52 -18.73 -8.36
C GLU A 220 -14.63 -17.51 -8.47
N ILE A 221 -15.22 -16.31 -8.34
CA ILE A 221 -14.49 -15.04 -8.35
C ILE A 221 -13.48 -15.01 -7.18
N LEU A 222 -13.90 -15.43 -5.98
CA LEU A 222 -13.02 -15.45 -4.82
C LEU A 222 -11.91 -16.48 -4.98
N SER A 223 -12.21 -17.69 -5.47
CA SER A 223 -11.24 -18.76 -5.68
C SER A 223 -10.17 -18.39 -6.69
N SER A 224 -10.55 -17.70 -7.77
CA SER A 224 -9.61 -17.19 -8.77
C SER A 224 -8.83 -15.96 -8.30
N PHE A 225 -9.41 -15.15 -7.40
CA PHE A 225 -8.75 -13.99 -6.82
C PHE A 225 -7.59 -14.38 -5.89
N LEU A 226 -7.77 -15.37 -5.03
CA LEU A 226 -6.81 -15.73 -4.00
C LEU A 226 -5.40 -16.06 -4.53
N PRO A 227 -5.22 -16.93 -5.55
CA PRO A 227 -3.91 -17.22 -6.11
C PRO A 227 -3.23 -15.99 -6.72
N GLN A 228 -4.00 -15.18 -7.46
CA GLN A 228 -3.51 -13.95 -8.08
C GLN A 228 -3.12 -12.91 -7.03
N PHE A 229 -3.89 -12.81 -5.95
CA PHE A 229 -3.63 -11.86 -4.87
C PHE A 229 -2.36 -12.21 -4.11
N TYR A 230 -2.16 -13.50 -3.78
CA TYR A 230 -1.01 -13.96 -3.01
C TYR A 230 0.22 -14.31 -3.84
N GLU A 231 0.22 -14.13 -5.16
CA GLU A 231 1.37 -14.47 -6.01
C GLU A 231 2.69 -13.86 -5.52
N ASN A 232 2.69 -12.55 -5.25
CA ASN A 232 3.87 -11.79 -4.83
C ASN A 232 3.74 -11.26 -3.39
N LYS A 233 2.88 -11.86 -2.58
CA LYS A 233 2.61 -11.44 -1.20
C LYS A 233 2.81 -12.60 -0.23
N THR A 234 3.23 -12.28 0.99
CA THR A 234 3.31 -13.26 2.09
C THR A 234 1.91 -13.67 2.49
N ILE A 235 1.68 -14.97 2.63
CA ILE A 235 0.39 -15.53 3.00
C ILE A 235 0.35 -15.69 4.53
N PRO A 236 -0.69 -15.23 5.23
CA PRO A 236 -0.86 -15.47 6.67
C PRO A 236 -1.19 -16.94 6.95
N SER A 237 -1.03 -17.35 8.20
CA SER A 237 -1.42 -18.70 8.62
C SER A 237 -2.93 -18.96 8.52
N LEU A 238 -3.74 -17.91 8.53
CA LEU A 238 -5.19 -17.98 8.48
C LEU A 238 -5.78 -16.99 7.48
N ILE A 239 -6.65 -17.47 6.59
CA ILE A 239 -7.48 -16.67 5.70
C ILE A 239 -8.95 -16.92 6.06
N ILE A 240 -9.68 -15.85 6.38
CA ILE A 240 -11.10 -15.90 6.73
C ILE A 240 -11.90 -15.24 5.61
N THR A 241 -12.95 -15.92 5.16
CA THR A 241 -13.80 -15.45 4.05
C THR A 241 -15.26 -15.33 4.47
N ASN A 242 -16.06 -14.49 3.80
CA ASN A 242 -17.50 -14.41 4.04
C ASN A 242 -18.29 -15.48 3.28
N VAL A 243 -17.74 -16.02 2.20
CA VAL A 243 -18.33 -17.09 1.40
C VAL A 243 -17.41 -18.32 1.40
N GLU A 244 -17.92 -19.46 1.01
CA GLU A 244 -17.10 -20.65 0.82
C GLU A 244 -16.20 -20.48 -0.42
N THR A 245 -15.03 -21.09 -0.40
CA THR A 245 -14.09 -21.09 -1.52
C THR A 245 -14.16 -22.42 -2.23
N ASN A 246 -14.34 -22.40 -3.55
CA ASN A 246 -14.19 -23.60 -4.36
C ASN A 246 -12.74 -24.07 -4.26
N GLU A 247 -12.53 -25.38 -4.35
CA GLU A 247 -11.19 -26.00 -4.29
C GLU A 247 -10.35 -25.63 -3.06
N LYS A 248 -11.00 -25.36 -1.94
CA LYS A 248 -10.36 -24.95 -0.68
C LYS A 248 -9.13 -25.79 -0.33
N LYS A 249 -9.24 -27.14 -0.37
CA LYS A 249 -8.14 -28.05 -0.04
C LYS A 249 -6.93 -27.88 -0.96
N LEU A 250 -7.17 -27.63 -2.25
CA LEU A 250 -6.11 -27.39 -3.23
C LEU A 250 -5.39 -26.07 -2.95
N LEU A 251 -6.14 -25.01 -2.65
CA LEU A 251 -5.60 -23.70 -2.28
C LEU A 251 -4.77 -23.77 -1.00
N GLU A 252 -5.27 -24.40 0.05
CA GLU A 252 -4.55 -24.59 1.32
C GLU A 252 -3.23 -25.34 1.12
N LYS A 253 -3.24 -26.44 0.35
CA LYS A 253 -2.04 -27.22 0.03
C LYS A 253 -1.02 -26.41 -0.78
N THR A 254 -1.48 -25.70 -1.80
CA THR A 254 -0.63 -24.87 -2.67
C THR A 254 0.04 -23.72 -1.90
N PHE A 255 -0.74 -23.04 -1.05
CA PHE A 255 -0.24 -21.94 -0.24
C PHE A 255 0.70 -22.40 0.87
N SER A 256 0.41 -23.56 1.48
CA SER A 256 1.27 -24.15 2.51
C SER A 256 2.62 -24.57 1.95
N LEU A 257 2.67 -25.15 0.75
CA LEU A 257 3.92 -25.48 0.04
C LEU A 257 4.72 -24.23 -0.32
N LYS A 258 4.04 -23.15 -0.75
CA LYS A 258 4.69 -21.91 -1.12
C LYS A 258 5.40 -21.23 0.05
N GLU A 259 4.77 -21.20 1.22
CA GLU A 259 5.27 -20.48 2.41
C GLU A 259 6.00 -21.37 3.40
N ASN A 260 6.11 -22.70 3.15
CA ASN A 260 6.67 -23.70 4.06
C ASN A 260 6.03 -23.65 5.47
N LYS A 261 4.72 -23.40 5.54
CA LYS A 261 3.95 -23.37 6.79
C LYS A 261 2.51 -23.81 6.54
N GLN A 262 1.85 -24.29 7.58
CA GLN A 262 0.43 -24.65 7.49
C GLN A 262 -0.42 -23.37 7.31
N ILE A 263 -1.25 -23.36 6.26
CA ILE A 263 -2.19 -22.28 5.96
C ILE A 263 -3.59 -22.86 5.92
N ALA A 264 -4.51 -22.20 6.62
CA ALA A 264 -5.92 -22.58 6.65
C ALA A 264 -6.78 -21.49 6.01
N ILE A 265 -7.75 -21.90 5.20
CA ILE A 265 -8.79 -21.06 4.64
C ILE A 265 -10.11 -21.46 5.25
N LYS A 266 -10.86 -20.54 5.86
CA LYS A 266 -12.17 -20.87 6.45
C LYS A 266 -13.18 -19.75 6.26
N LYS A 267 -14.44 -20.13 6.11
CA LYS A 267 -15.56 -19.22 6.24
C LYS A 267 -15.71 -18.75 7.67
N ALA A 268 -15.99 -17.47 7.88
CA ALA A 268 -16.25 -16.90 9.20
C ALA A 268 -17.39 -17.64 9.92
N LYS A 269 -17.13 -18.17 11.11
CA LYS A 269 -18.14 -18.88 11.93
C LYS A 269 -18.20 -18.33 13.35
N ALA A 270 -17.07 -18.04 13.99
CA ALA A 270 -17.01 -17.51 15.34
C ALA A 270 -17.58 -16.08 15.40
N LYS A 271 -18.20 -15.68 16.51
CA LYS A 271 -18.83 -14.35 16.69
C LYS A 271 -17.91 -13.19 16.32
N ASN A 272 -16.64 -13.25 16.72
CA ASN A 272 -15.65 -12.20 16.40
C ASN A 272 -15.28 -12.20 14.90
N GLU A 273 -15.12 -13.38 14.29
CA GLU A 273 -14.83 -13.51 12.85
C GLU A 273 -15.99 -12.99 12.00
N LEU A 274 -17.22 -13.35 12.38
CA LEU A 274 -18.45 -12.86 11.73
C LEU A 274 -18.57 -11.33 11.82
N SER A 275 -18.25 -10.75 12.96
CA SER A 275 -18.31 -9.29 13.14
C SER A 275 -17.34 -8.58 12.18
N ILE A 276 -16.10 -9.06 12.08
CA ILE A 276 -15.09 -8.47 11.19
C ILE A 276 -15.43 -8.73 9.73
N SER A 277 -15.86 -9.94 9.40
CA SER A 277 -16.26 -10.31 8.04
C SER A 277 -17.46 -9.45 7.56
N LYS A 278 -18.47 -9.22 8.41
CA LYS A 278 -19.58 -8.30 8.12
C LYS A 278 -19.12 -6.85 7.93
N LEU A 279 -18.15 -6.39 8.75
CA LEU A 279 -17.57 -5.06 8.58
C LEU A 279 -16.81 -4.95 7.24
N ALA A 280 -16.03 -5.96 6.87
CA ALA A 280 -15.34 -6.01 5.59
C ALA A 280 -16.33 -6.04 4.41
N GLU A 281 -17.41 -6.79 4.52
CA GLU A 281 -18.47 -6.84 3.50
C GLU A 281 -19.20 -5.48 3.37
N LYS A 282 -19.51 -4.83 4.49
CA LYS A 282 -20.08 -3.46 4.49
C LYS A 282 -19.15 -2.47 3.78
N ASN A 283 -17.83 -2.55 4.05
CA ASN A 283 -16.85 -1.71 3.38
C ASN A 283 -16.75 -2.04 1.88
N ALA A 284 -16.80 -3.33 1.49
CA ALA A 284 -16.85 -3.74 0.10
C ALA A 284 -18.06 -3.14 -0.63
N LYS A 285 -19.24 -3.21 -0.01
CA LYS A 285 -20.48 -2.62 -0.53
C LYS A 285 -20.36 -1.11 -0.71
N GLN A 286 -19.86 -0.39 0.28
CA GLN A 286 -19.67 1.07 0.19
C GLN A 286 -18.66 1.44 -0.90
N ALA A 287 -17.52 0.74 -0.97
CA ALA A 287 -16.48 0.97 -1.96
C ALA A 287 -16.98 0.69 -3.38
N LEU A 288 -17.79 -0.36 -3.57
CA LEU A 288 -18.41 -0.67 -4.86
C LEU A 288 -19.39 0.42 -5.28
N LYS A 289 -20.27 0.86 -4.38
CA LYS A 289 -21.22 1.94 -4.66
C LYS A 289 -20.53 3.24 -5.06
N GLN A 290 -19.48 3.64 -4.33
CA GLN A 290 -18.69 4.82 -4.68
C GLN A 290 -18.05 4.69 -6.07
N LYS A 291 -17.52 3.51 -6.40
CA LYS A 291 -16.92 3.26 -7.71
C LYS A 291 -17.95 3.28 -8.84
N LEU A 292 -19.16 2.76 -8.62
CA LEU A 292 -20.26 2.81 -9.59
C LEU A 292 -20.69 4.25 -9.86
N ILE A 293 -20.95 5.04 -8.80
CA ILE A 293 -21.30 6.46 -8.95
C ILE A 293 -20.21 7.22 -9.70
N GLN A 294 -18.93 6.99 -9.39
CA GLN A 294 -17.82 7.64 -10.08
C GLN A 294 -17.75 7.23 -11.56
N SER A 295 -18.00 5.96 -11.88
CA SER A 295 -18.07 5.48 -13.27
C SER A 295 -19.19 6.14 -14.05
N ASP A 296 -20.38 6.22 -13.45
CA ASP A 296 -21.56 6.84 -14.09
C ASP A 296 -21.33 8.34 -14.30
N THR A 297 -20.73 9.03 -13.32
CA THR A 297 -20.35 10.44 -13.46
C THR A 297 -19.33 10.64 -14.59
N ASN A 298 -18.34 9.76 -14.71
CA ASN A 298 -17.34 9.86 -15.78
C ASN A 298 -17.99 9.63 -17.16
N ASN A 299 -18.91 8.66 -17.30
CA ASN A 299 -19.63 8.42 -18.54
C ASN A 299 -20.45 9.65 -18.92
N ASN A 300 -21.23 10.22 -18.00
CA ASN A 300 -22.01 11.43 -18.25
C ASN A 300 -21.13 12.62 -18.67
N LEU A 301 -19.93 12.77 -18.12
CA LEU A 301 -18.96 13.79 -18.52
C LEU A 301 -18.44 13.57 -19.94
N ILE A 302 -18.14 12.33 -20.31
CA ILE A 302 -17.68 11.95 -21.65
C ILE A 302 -18.79 12.19 -22.67
N ASP A 303 -20.03 11.78 -22.38
CA ASP A 303 -21.18 11.98 -23.25
C ASP A 303 -21.49 13.48 -23.43
N SER A 304 -21.41 14.26 -22.36
CA SER A 304 -21.55 15.72 -22.42
C SER A 304 -20.48 16.39 -23.29
N LEU A 305 -19.24 15.87 -23.22
CA LEU A 305 -18.15 16.36 -24.07
C LEU A 305 -18.41 15.98 -25.54
N ALA A 306 -18.83 14.75 -25.81
CA ALA A 306 -19.17 14.30 -27.16
C ALA A 306 -20.26 15.19 -27.77
N ALA A 307 -21.33 15.44 -27.02
CA ALA A 307 -22.42 16.34 -27.45
C ALA A 307 -21.94 17.77 -27.72
N LYS A 308 -21.08 18.33 -26.84
CA LYS A 308 -20.56 19.68 -26.99
C LYS A 308 -19.69 19.87 -28.24
N PHE A 309 -18.98 18.82 -28.65
CA PHE A 309 -18.15 18.82 -29.86
C PHE A 309 -18.83 18.20 -31.08
N ASN A 310 -20.12 17.89 -31.01
CA ASN A 310 -20.91 17.25 -32.07
C ASN A 310 -20.24 15.98 -32.63
N LEU A 311 -19.70 15.14 -31.73
CA LEU A 311 -19.06 13.89 -32.12
C LEU A 311 -20.11 12.77 -32.17
N ASN A 312 -20.20 12.06 -33.31
CA ASN A 312 -21.22 11.05 -33.60
C ASN A 312 -20.86 9.64 -33.11
N SER A 313 -19.80 9.47 -32.30
CA SER A 313 -19.33 8.19 -31.82
C SER A 313 -19.19 8.16 -30.31
N ASN A 314 -19.38 6.98 -29.69
CA ASN A 314 -19.06 6.76 -28.30
C ASN A 314 -17.55 7.00 -28.09
N LEU A 315 -17.22 7.90 -27.19
CA LEU A 315 -15.83 8.21 -26.86
C LEU A 315 -15.33 7.24 -25.79
N ASP A 316 -14.41 6.35 -26.17
CA ASP A 316 -13.77 5.43 -25.22
C ASP A 316 -12.52 6.03 -24.56
N LEU A 317 -11.90 7.01 -25.22
CA LEU A 317 -10.62 7.58 -24.79
C LEU A 317 -10.51 9.06 -25.17
N ILE A 318 -10.13 9.86 -24.20
CA ILE A 318 -9.74 11.27 -24.37
C ILE A 318 -8.25 11.36 -24.09
N GLU A 319 -7.49 11.88 -25.03
CA GLU A 319 -6.08 12.20 -24.87
C GLU A 319 -5.91 13.72 -24.76
N VAL A 320 -5.21 14.16 -23.72
CA VAL A 320 -4.90 15.60 -23.50
C VAL A 320 -3.40 15.76 -23.54
N TYR A 321 -2.94 16.77 -24.27
CA TYR A 321 -1.53 17.08 -24.47
C TYR A 321 -1.23 18.46 -23.90
N ASP A 322 -0.08 18.55 -23.25
CA ASP A 322 0.42 19.81 -22.71
C ASP A 322 1.94 19.86 -22.85
N ASN A 323 2.48 21.06 -23.10
CA ASN A 323 3.91 21.27 -23.22
C ASN A 323 4.41 22.19 -22.11
N SER A 324 5.65 21.95 -21.67
CA SER A 324 6.30 22.79 -20.67
C SER A 324 7.80 22.87 -20.95
N HIS A 325 8.40 24.05 -20.71
CA HIS A 325 9.82 24.26 -20.78
C HIS A 325 10.30 25.28 -19.73
N ILE A 326 11.55 25.23 -19.36
CA ILE A 326 12.18 26.22 -18.46
C ILE A 326 13.05 27.11 -19.34
N GLN A 327 12.51 28.25 -19.78
CA GLN A 327 13.22 29.24 -20.66
C GLN A 327 13.94 28.57 -21.84
N GLY A 328 13.25 27.64 -22.52
CA GLY A 328 13.80 26.91 -23.67
C GLY A 328 14.70 25.71 -23.31
N THR A 329 14.96 25.46 -22.03
CA THR A 329 15.65 24.26 -21.58
C THR A 329 14.66 23.21 -21.07
N ASP A 330 15.05 21.93 -21.07
CA ASP A 330 14.26 20.80 -20.57
C ASP A 330 12.83 20.71 -21.13
N SER A 331 12.67 21.08 -22.43
CA SER A 331 11.39 21.12 -23.11
C SER A 331 10.75 19.73 -23.19
N ILE A 332 9.53 19.62 -22.69
CA ILE A 332 8.81 18.36 -22.49
C ILE A 332 7.36 18.51 -22.96
N GLY A 333 6.87 17.49 -23.69
CA GLY A 333 5.44 17.28 -23.89
C GLY A 333 4.92 16.16 -22.99
N ALA A 334 3.75 16.36 -22.42
CA ALA A 334 3.03 15.39 -21.62
C ALA A 334 1.75 14.93 -22.32
N LEU A 335 1.45 13.62 -22.23
CA LEU A 335 0.18 13.03 -22.63
C LEU A 335 -0.49 12.45 -21.40
N ILE A 336 -1.69 12.87 -21.11
CA ILE A 336 -2.59 12.25 -20.16
C ILE A 336 -3.79 11.65 -20.88
N CYS A 337 -4.32 10.54 -20.33
CA CYS A 337 -5.44 9.82 -20.93
C CYS A 337 -6.57 9.67 -19.91
N PHE A 338 -7.80 9.92 -20.38
CA PHE A 338 -9.03 9.76 -19.61
C PHE A 338 -10.02 8.88 -20.37
N GLY A 339 -10.74 8.03 -19.66
CA GLY A 339 -11.77 7.14 -20.23
C GLY A 339 -12.87 6.85 -19.22
N ASN A 340 -13.75 5.92 -19.50
CA ASN A 340 -14.94 5.59 -18.70
C ASN A 340 -14.61 5.23 -17.23
N GLU A 341 -13.42 4.67 -16.97
CA GLU A 341 -12.94 4.38 -15.62
C GLU A 341 -12.15 5.55 -14.99
N GLY A 342 -12.11 6.73 -15.64
CA GLY A 342 -11.34 7.90 -15.21
C GLY A 342 -9.94 7.97 -15.81
N PHE A 343 -8.99 8.58 -15.09
CA PHE A 343 -7.61 8.78 -15.57
C PHE A 343 -6.84 7.48 -15.74
N ILE A 344 -6.39 7.18 -16.96
CA ILE A 344 -5.66 5.95 -17.32
C ILE A 344 -4.15 6.19 -17.22
N LYS A 345 -3.60 6.22 -16.01
CA LYS A 345 -2.18 6.54 -15.75
C LYS A 345 -1.19 5.64 -16.49
N LYS A 346 -1.55 4.39 -16.84
CA LYS A 346 -0.69 3.48 -17.62
C LYS A 346 -0.45 3.95 -19.06
N ARG A 347 -1.34 4.78 -19.60
CA ARG A 347 -1.24 5.37 -20.93
C ARG A 347 -0.55 6.73 -20.95
N TYR A 348 -0.22 7.31 -19.81
CA TYR A 348 0.53 8.56 -19.74
C TYR A 348 1.88 8.41 -20.42
N ARG A 349 2.28 9.43 -21.18
CA ARG A 349 3.57 9.48 -21.86
C ARG A 349 4.22 10.84 -21.63
N LYS A 350 5.54 10.80 -21.60
CA LYS A 350 6.41 11.98 -21.57
C LYS A 350 7.23 11.97 -22.86
N PHE A 351 7.25 13.08 -23.56
CA PHE A 351 8.00 13.27 -24.79
C PHE A 351 9.06 14.34 -24.52
N ASN A 352 10.33 13.98 -24.51
CA ASN A 352 11.40 14.96 -24.53
C ASN A 352 11.47 15.52 -25.94
N ILE A 353 11.42 16.86 -26.10
CA ILE A 353 11.51 17.54 -27.37
C ILE A 353 12.94 17.40 -27.88
N LYS A 354 13.07 16.92 -29.10
CA LYS A 354 14.38 16.61 -29.73
C LYS A 354 14.82 17.72 -30.67
N ASN A 355 13.88 18.41 -31.31
CA ASN A 355 14.17 19.44 -32.27
C ASN A 355 14.53 20.76 -31.52
N GLU A 356 15.81 21.14 -31.58
CA GLU A 356 16.30 22.31 -30.86
C GLU A 356 15.69 23.64 -31.38
N LYS A 357 15.28 23.70 -32.64
CA LYS A 357 14.69 24.90 -33.24
C LYS A 357 13.30 25.22 -32.69
N VAL A 358 12.61 24.26 -32.06
CA VAL A 358 11.24 24.41 -31.55
C VAL A 358 11.16 24.45 -30.04
N LYS A 359 12.28 24.43 -29.30
CA LYS A 359 12.28 24.36 -27.83
C LYS A 359 11.61 25.55 -27.13
N ASN A 360 11.50 26.68 -27.81
CA ASN A 360 10.81 27.91 -27.35
C ASN A 360 9.51 28.20 -28.15
N ASP A 361 9.09 27.26 -28.99
CA ASP A 361 7.90 27.37 -29.84
C ASP A 361 6.89 26.31 -29.42
N ASP A 362 5.85 26.71 -28.68
CA ASP A 362 4.81 25.82 -28.19
C ASP A 362 4.10 25.06 -29.30
N TYR A 363 3.87 25.72 -30.45
CA TYR A 363 3.24 25.09 -31.62
C TYR A 363 4.18 24.06 -32.26
N GLY A 364 5.44 24.38 -32.39
CA GLY A 364 6.46 23.45 -32.91
C GLY A 364 6.68 22.26 -32.00
N MET A 365 6.72 22.48 -30.70
CA MET A 365 6.77 21.39 -29.70
C MET A 365 5.54 20.50 -29.79
N MET A 366 4.34 21.08 -29.85
CA MET A 366 3.08 20.31 -29.96
C MET A 366 3.04 19.50 -31.26
N LYS A 367 3.47 20.10 -32.39
CA LYS A 367 3.59 19.40 -33.67
C LYS A 367 4.51 18.17 -33.57
N GLU A 368 5.68 18.32 -32.92
CA GLU A 368 6.60 17.19 -32.73
C GLU A 368 5.96 16.08 -31.87
N VAL A 369 5.31 16.44 -30.77
CA VAL A 369 4.65 15.49 -29.85
C VAL A 369 3.56 14.71 -30.58
N LEU A 370 2.66 15.39 -31.25
CA LEU A 370 1.55 14.79 -31.99
C LEU A 370 2.05 13.92 -33.14
N PHE A 371 3.02 14.41 -33.91
CA PHE A 371 3.63 13.61 -35.00
C PHE A 371 4.21 12.29 -34.46
N ARG A 372 4.97 12.33 -33.40
CA ARG A 372 5.57 11.12 -32.79
C ARG A 372 4.51 10.18 -32.23
N ARG A 373 3.44 10.69 -31.65
CA ARG A 373 2.34 9.90 -31.10
C ARG A 373 1.58 9.17 -32.20
N PHE A 374 1.16 9.91 -33.22
CA PHE A 374 0.32 9.34 -34.29
C PHE A 374 1.11 8.51 -35.30
N SER A 375 2.36 8.85 -35.60
CA SER A 375 3.23 8.00 -36.42
C SER A 375 3.43 6.62 -35.81
N LYS A 376 3.53 6.54 -34.49
CA LYS A 376 3.63 5.26 -33.78
C LYS A 376 2.31 4.48 -33.85
N ALA A 377 1.17 5.15 -33.64
CA ALA A 377 -0.15 4.54 -33.71
C ALA A 377 -0.46 3.96 -35.10
N ILE A 378 -0.08 4.69 -36.16
CA ILE A 378 -0.23 4.23 -37.56
C ILE A 378 0.65 3.00 -37.82
N LYS A 379 1.92 2.99 -37.37
CA LYS A 379 2.84 1.86 -37.54
C LYS A 379 2.40 0.60 -36.79
N GLU A 380 1.84 0.76 -35.61
CA GLU A 380 1.37 -0.35 -34.77
C GLU A 380 -0.02 -0.89 -35.20
N LYS A 381 -0.66 -0.27 -36.22
CA LYS A 381 -2.07 -0.55 -36.59
C LYS A 381 -3.00 -0.64 -35.39
N SER A 382 -2.65 0.03 -34.31
CA SER A 382 -3.44 0.11 -33.11
C SER A 382 -4.33 1.33 -33.22
N GLY A 383 -5.51 1.10 -33.80
CA GLY A 383 -6.62 2.04 -33.74
C GLY A 383 -7.17 2.12 -32.34
#